data_bfb953fa3d20a9023748c3159a134e02
#
_entry.id   bfb953fa3d20a9023748c3159a134e02
#
_cell.length_a   1.000
_cell.length_b   1.000
_cell.length_c   1.000
_cell.angle_alpha   90.00
_cell.angle_beta   90.00
_cell.angle_gamma   90.00
#
_symmetry.space_group_name_H-M   'P 1'
#
loop_
_entity.id
_entity.type
_entity.pdbx_description
1 polymer ?
#
loop_
_entity_poly.entity_id
_entity_poly.type
_entity_poly.pdbx_seq_one_letter_code
_entity_poly.pdbx_strand_id
1 'polypeptide(L)'
;MDKFNQWNEVKKKTEDNKRKLGIKSRDIFWAKIGQNIGSEEYGKNDNFARPIIIIRKLTHDLFIGIPLTSTIKDNDYFHSFEYTNKSNGLTKNSAMILQVRTFSIKRLMNKTGVISKEDFEVVIEKSKGLFSPT
;
A
#
# COMPACT_ATOMS: atom_id res chain seq x y z
N MET A 1 28.06 -9.07 -3.03
CA MET A 1 26.79 -9.00 -3.70
C MET A 1 26.54 -10.10 -4.68
N ASP A 2 27.53 -10.45 -5.40
CA ASP A 2 27.30 -11.43 -6.41
C ASP A 2 26.91 -12.78 -5.90
N LYS A 3 27.51 -13.19 -4.81
CA LYS A 3 27.13 -14.43 -4.22
C LYS A 3 25.71 -14.42 -3.83
N PHE A 4 25.31 -13.33 -3.23
CA PHE A 4 23.96 -13.16 -2.81
C PHE A 4 23.02 -13.18 -4.00
N ASN A 5 23.43 -12.55 -5.05
CA ASN A 5 22.60 -12.52 -6.24
C ASN A 5 22.46 -13.87 -6.91
N GLN A 6 23.54 -14.59 -6.94
CA GLN A 6 23.48 -15.91 -7.51
C GLN A 6 22.59 -16.82 -6.76
N TRP A 7 22.65 -16.71 -5.44
CA TRP A 7 21.84 -17.53 -4.63
C TRP A 7 20.37 -17.21 -4.85
N ASN A 8 20.09 -15.96 -5.09
CA ASN A 8 18.72 -15.53 -5.28
C ASN A 8 18.17 -15.80 -6.63
N GLU A 9 19.01 -16.09 -7.58
CA GLU A 9 18.51 -16.28 -8.91
C GLU A 9 17.52 -17.38 -9.05
N VAL A 10 17.78 -18.45 -8.37
CA VAL A 10 16.87 -19.58 -8.43
C VAL A 10 15.54 -19.21 -7.81
N LYS A 11 15.59 -18.52 -6.72
CA LYS A 11 14.37 -18.09 -6.07
C LYS A 11 13.67 -17.01 -6.84
N LYS A 12 14.44 -16.20 -7.49
CA LYS A 12 13.86 -15.15 -8.27
C LYS A 12 12.94 -15.64 -9.33
N LYS A 13 13.24 -16.72 -9.92
CA LYS A 13 12.37 -17.24 -10.94
C LYS A 13 10.99 -17.45 -10.43
N THR A 14 10.89 -17.84 -9.19
CA THR A 14 9.62 -18.12 -8.61
C THR A 14 8.90 -16.86 -8.22
N GLU A 15 9.61 -15.89 -7.70
CA GLU A 15 8.98 -14.69 -7.21
C GLU A 15 9.04 -13.53 -8.15
N ASP A 16 9.78 -13.68 -9.20
CA ASP A 16 9.97 -12.60 -10.13
C ASP A 16 8.72 -12.09 -10.75
N ASN A 17 7.73 -12.92 -10.87
CA ASN A 17 6.49 -12.47 -11.44
C ASN A 17 5.93 -11.30 -10.68
N LYS A 18 5.98 -11.36 -9.37
CA LYS A 18 5.53 -10.28 -8.56
C LYS A 18 6.39 -9.07 -8.73
N ARG A 19 7.68 -9.28 -8.73
CA ARG A 19 8.58 -8.16 -8.84
C ARG A 19 8.55 -7.52 -10.20
N LYS A 20 8.31 -8.32 -11.19
CA LYS A 20 8.25 -7.79 -12.52
C LYS A 20 7.05 -6.93 -12.73
N LEU A 21 6.04 -7.10 -11.91
CA LEU A 21 4.91 -6.20 -11.97
C LEU A 21 5.38 -4.80 -11.68
N GLY A 22 6.52 -4.71 -10.99
CA GLY A 22 7.11 -3.42 -10.72
C GLY A 22 6.20 -2.57 -9.86
N ILE A 23 6.56 -2.37 -8.63
CA ILE A 23 5.76 -1.46 -7.83
C ILE A 23 6.28 -0.06 -8.01
N LYS A 24 5.38 0.89 -8.08
CA LYS A 24 5.72 2.28 -8.23
C LYS A 24 4.90 3.09 -7.27
N SER A 25 5.41 4.26 -6.93
CA SER A 25 4.62 5.20 -6.14
C SER A 25 3.30 5.43 -6.85
N ARG A 26 2.23 5.53 -6.07
CA ARG A 26 0.88 5.75 -6.53
C ARG A 26 0.14 4.48 -6.93
N ASP A 27 0.82 3.35 -7.05
CA ASP A 27 0.13 2.10 -7.32
C ASP A 27 -0.70 1.70 -6.11
N ILE A 28 -1.84 1.06 -6.37
CA ILE A 28 -2.68 0.51 -5.32
C ILE A 28 -2.73 -0.98 -5.51
N PHE A 29 -2.34 -1.71 -4.49
CA PHE A 29 -2.33 -3.17 -4.50
C PHE A 29 -3.19 -3.72 -3.38
N TRP A 30 -3.77 -4.87 -3.60
CA TRP A 30 -4.31 -5.64 -2.50
C TRP A 30 -3.14 -6.22 -1.75
N ALA A 31 -3.21 -6.20 -0.45
CA ALA A 31 -2.12 -6.68 0.38
C ALA A 31 -2.66 -7.41 1.59
N LYS A 32 -1.91 -8.40 2.03
CA LYS A 32 -2.23 -9.09 3.28
C LYS A 32 -1.56 -8.31 4.38
N ILE A 33 -2.36 -7.63 5.16
CA ILE A 33 -1.82 -6.76 6.18
C ILE A 33 -1.69 -7.45 7.51
N GLY A 34 -2.46 -8.50 7.69
CA GLY A 34 -2.45 -9.20 8.94
C GLY A 34 -3.39 -8.51 9.90
N GLN A 35 -3.42 -9.04 11.10
CA GLN A 35 -4.33 -8.55 12.09
C GLN A 35 -3.81 -7.23 12.65
N ASN A 36 -4.68 -6.26 12.71
CA ASN A 36 -4.31 -4.97 13.26
C ASN A 36 -4.58 -4.98 14.74
N ILE A 37 -3.52 -4.81 15.48
CA ILE A 37 -3.62 -4.83 16.90
C ILE A 37 -4.24 -3.55 17.40
N GLY A 38 -5.30 -3.70 18.17
CA GLY A 38 -5.95 -2.54 18.74
C GLY A 38 -6.64 -1.70 17.72
N SER A 39 -6.70 -2.14 16.53
CA SER A 39 -7.29 -1.35 15.52
C SER A 39 -8.73 -1.70 15.33
N GLU A 40 -9.42 -0.78 14.84
CA GLU A 40 -10.79 -0.91 14.58
C GLU A 40 -11.07 -1.61 13.27
N GLU A 41 -10.05 -1.88 12.54
CA GLU A 41 -10.26 -2.42 11.19
C GLU A 41 -10.19 -3.90 11.08
N TYR A 42 -9.76 -4.55 12.09
CA TYR A 42 -9.62 -6.00 11.98
C TYR A 42 -10.98 -6.65 12.00
N GLY A 43 -11.02 -7.86 11.57
CA GLY A 43 -12.23 -8.60 11.63
C GLY A 43 -13.14 -8.47 10.46
N LYS A 44 -12.77 -7.67 9.52
CA LYS A 44 -13.61 -7.51 8.37
C LYS A 44 -13.63 -8.74 7.53
N ASN A 45 -12.52 -9.40 7.44
CA ASN A 45 -12.48 -10.65 6.73
C ASN A 45 -11.34 -11.45 7.28
N ASP A 46 -11.33 -12.71 6.97
CA ASP A 46 -10.36 -13.59 7.54
C ASP A 46 -8.97 -13.38 7.03
N ASN A 47 -8.85 -12.80 5.88
CA ASN A 47 -7.55 -12.60 5.26
C ASN A 47 -6.88 -11.35 5.71
N PHE A 48 -7.63 -10.47 6.31
CA PHE A 48 -7.09 -9.17 6.71
C PHE A 48 -6.43 -8.50 5.53
N ALA A 49 -7.02 -8.65 4.35
CA ALA A 49 -6.47 -8.03 3.16
C ALA A 49 -7.12 -6.68 2.96
N ARG A 50 -6.33 -5.74 2.45
CA ARG A 50 -6.79 -4.40 2.17
C ARG A 50 -6.07 -3.85 0.98
N PRO A 51 -6.67 -2.90 0.29
CA PRO A 51 -5.89 -2.15 -0.69
C PRO A 51 -4.90 -1.28 0.06
N ILE A 52 -3.75 -1.09 -0.54
CA ILE A 52 -2.72 -0.26 0.06
C ILE A 52 -2.08 0.58 -1.04
N ILE A 53 -1.83 1.86 -0.74
CA ILE A 53 -1.16 2.74 -1.69
C ILE A 53 0.34 2.59 -1.50
N ILE A 54 1.06 2.39 -2.60
CA ILE A 54 2.51 2.38 -2.55
C ILE A 54 2.96 3.83 -2.50
N ILE A 55 3.56 4.22 -1.39
CA ILE A 55 4.07 5.58 -1.25
C ILE A 55 5.47 5.66 -1.82
N ARG A 56 6.32 4.72 -1.45
CA ARG A 56 7.69 4.74 -1.92
C ARG A 56 8.33 3.38 -1.74
N LYS A 57 8.99 2.90 -2.78
CA LYS A 57 9.77 1.68 -2.67
C LYS A 57 11.09 2.03 -2.01
N LEU A 58 11.45 1.32 -0.98
CA LEU A 58 12.68 1.60 -0.24
C LEU A 58 13.81 0.70 -0.66
N THR A 59 13.55 -0.60 -0.66
CA THR A 59 14.55 -1.56 -1.07
C THR A 59 13.84 -2.58 -1.94
N HIS A 60 14.56 -3.58 -2.37
CA HIS A 60 13.91 -4.61 -3.20
C HIS A 60 12.89 -5.41 -2.39
N ASP A 61 12.92 -5.29 -1.07
CA ASP A 61 11.99 -6.03 -0.22
C ASP A 61 10.93 -5.18 0.46
N LEU A 62 11.19 -3.90 0.60
CA LEU A 62 10.36 -3.07 1.46
C LEU A 62 9.83 -1.83 0.77
N PHE A 63 8.67 -1.41 1.18
CA PHE A 63 8.11 -0.17 0.69
C PHE A 63 7.31 0.49 1.81
N ILE A 64 7.12 1.80 1.68
CA ILE A 64 6.24 2.53 2.57
C ILE A 64 4.88 2.55 1.93
N GLY A 65 3.87 2.19 2.70
CA GLY A 65 2.52 2.15 2.19
C GLY A 65 1.50 2.69 3.17
N ILE A 66 0.32 3.00 2.65
CA ILE A 66 -0.78 3.47 3.46
C ILE A 66 -2.01 2.65 3.11
N PRO A 67 -2.57 1.94 4.09
CA PRO A 67 -3.76 1.13 3.81
C PRO A 67 -4.99 1.98 3.56
N LEU A 68 -5.92 1.43 2.83
CA LEU A 68 -7.17 2.09 2.52
C LEU A 68 -8.31 1.43 3.28
N THR A 69 -9.35 2.20 3.52
CA THR A 69 -10.55 1.66 4.13
C THR A 69 -11.76 2.08 3.30
N SER A 70 -12.80 1.27 3.32
CA SER A 70 -14.01 1.62 2.60
C SER A 70 -14.85 2.64 3.37
N THR A 71 -14.50 2.90 4.62
CA THR A 71 -15.17 3.92 5.39
C THR A 71 -14.72 5.27 4.87
N ILE A 72 -15.65 6.12 4.53
CA ILE A 72 -15.31 7.40 3.92
C ILE A 72 -15.15 8.46 4.98
N LYS A 73 -13.94 8.97 5.09
CA LYS A 73 -13.59 10.03 6.02
C LYS A 73 -12.60 10.96 5.35
N ASP A 74 -12.65 12.21 5.73
CA ASP A 74 -11.70 13.17 5.18
C ASP A 74 -11.39 14.20 6.23
N ASN A 75 -10.18 14.15 6.76
CA ASN A 75 -9.71 15.09 7.77
C ASN A 75 -8.20 14.99 7.78
N ASP A 76 -7.56 15.45 8.84
CA ASP A 76 -6.11 15.47 8.85
C ASP A 76 -5.48 14.08 8.76
N TYR A 77 -6.22 13.06 9.12
CA TYR A 77 -5.68 11.71 9.19
C TYR A 77 -6.29 10.76 8.18
N PHE A 78 -7.19 11.26 7.35
CA PHE A 78 -7.81 10.45 6.30
C PHE A 78 -7.96 11.31 5.06
N HIS A 79 -7.82 10.69 3.92
CA HIS A 79 -8.09 11.37 2.66
C HIS A 79 -8.95 10.47 1.80
N SER A 80 -10.16 10.92 1.48
CA SER A 80 -11.03 10.12 0.64
C SER A 80 -10.78 10.49 -0.82
N PHE A 81 -10.85 9.49 -1.66
CA PHE A 81 -10.61 9.69 -3.08
C PHE A 81 -11.22 8.56 -3.87
N GLU A 82 -11.32 8.76 -5.16
CA GLU A 82 -11.85 7.73 -6.05
C GLU A 82 -10.76 7.27 -6.99
N TYR A 83 -10.82 6.01 -7.35
CA TYR A 83 -9.91 5.48 -8.35
C TYR A 83 -10.62 4.35 -9.07
N THR A 84 -10.11 4.00 -10.23
CA THR A 84 -10.71 2.92 -11.00
C THR A 84 -10.08 1.60 -10.56
N ASN A 85 -10.92 0.77 -9.97
CA ASN A 85 -10.51 -0.52 -9.48
C ASN A 85 -10.69 -1.52 -10.61
N LYS A 86 -9.70 -2.36 -10.84
CA LYS A 86 -9.78 -3.29 -11.95
C LYS A 86 -10.94 -4.26 -11.84
N SER A 87 -11.36 -4.56 -10.64
CA SER A 87 -12.43 -5.51 -10.46
C SER A 87 -13.80 -4.87 -10.44
N ASN A 88 -13.91 -3.73 -9.79
CA ASN A 88 -15.22 -3.13 -9.51
C ASN A 88 -15.50 -1.81 -10.20
N GLY A 89 -14.58 -1.31 -10.98
CA GLY A 89 -14.77 -0.02 -11.61
C GLY A 89 -14.49 1.10 -10.64
N LEU A 90 -15.20 2.21 -10.78
CA LEU A 90 -14.95 3.37 -9.95
C LEU A 90 -15.23 3.06 -8.49
N THR A 91 -14.26 3.27 -7.65
CA THR A 91 -14.33 2.89 -6.24
C THR A 91 -13.88 4.06 -5.38
N LYS A 92 -14.56 4.25 -4.26
CA LYS A 92 -14.19 5.29 -3.33
C LYS A 92 -13.65 4.69 -2.05
N ASN A 93 -12.53 5.19 -1.60
CA ASN A 93 -11.89 4.73 -0.36
C ASN A 93 -11.28 5.90 0.35
N SER A 94 -10.86 5.68 1.58
CA SER A 94 -10.10 6.68 2.32
C SER A 94 -8.75 6.11 2.68
N ALA A 95 -7.73 6.91 2.52
CA ALA A 95 -6.37 6.53 2.92
C ALA A 95 -6.24 6.78 4.41
N MET A 96 -5.79 5.76 5.14
CA MET A 96 -5.62 5.86 6.58
C MET A 96 -4.23 6.35 6.88
N ILE A 97 -4.09 7.66 6.95
CA ILE A 97 -2.77 8.30 7.06
C ILE A 97 -2.01 7.84 8.30
N LEU A 98 -2.71 7.68 9.41
CA LEU A 98 -2.05 7.27 10.64
C LEU A 98 -1.45 5.88 10.57
N GLN A 99 -1.83 5.09 9.59
CA GLN A 99 -1.31 3.74 9.47
C GLN A 99 -0.20 3.62 8.45
N VAL A 100 0.39 4.74 8.09
CA VAL A 100 1.53 4.72 7.19
C VAL A 100 2.67 3.97 7.87
N ARG A 101 3.26 3.05 7.14
CA ARG A 101 4.39 2.30 7.69
C ARG A 101 5.06 1.51 6.58
N THR A 102 6.10 0.80 6.96
CA THR A 102 6.86 -0.03 6.05
C THR A 102 6.24 -1.41 5.98
N PHE A 103 6.14 -1.92 4.78
CA PHE A 103 5.62 -3.26 4.53
C PHE A 103 6.59 -4.04 3.68
N SER A 104 6.52 -5.35 3.81
CA SER A 104 7.27 -6.24 2.95
C SER A 104 6.53 -6.39 1.62
N ILE A 105 7.28 -6.38 0.54
CA ILE A 105 6.70 -6.58 -0.78
C ILE A 105 6.01 -7.94 -0.87
N LYS A 106 6.43 -8.87 -0.06
CA LYS A 106 5.81 -10.19 -0.07
C LYS A 106 4.35 -10.17 0.32
N ARG A 107 3.91 -9.10 0.95
CA ARG A 107 2.50 -9.02 1.34
C ARG A 107 1.61 -8.62 0.19
N LEU A 108 2.19 -8.15 -0.89
CA LEU A 108 1.39 -7.68 -2.02
C LEU A 108 0.77 -8.83 -2.77
N MET A 109 -0.45 -8.61 -3.21
CA MET A 109 -1.18 -9.62 -3.97
C MET A 109 -1.27 -9.17 -5.41
N ASN A 110 -2.27 -8.42 -5.76
CA ASN A 110 -2.42 -7.96 -7.13
C ASN A 110 -2.68 -6.47 -7.17
N LYS A 111 -2.23 -5.87 -8.23
CA LYS A 111 -2.44 -4.45 -8.41
C LYS A 111 -3.90 -4.21 -8.78
N THR A 112 -4.50 -3.25 -8.14
CA THR A 112 -5.91 -2.98 -8.38
C THR A 112 -6.18 -1.61 -8.96
N GLY A 113 -5.22 -0.70 -8.93
CA GLY A 113 -5.44 0.62 -9.49
C GLY A 113 -4.28 1.55 -9.23
N VAL A 114 -4.54 2.82 -9.48
CA VAL A 114 -3.55 3.88 -9.29
C VAL A 114 -4.27 5.10 -8.75
N ILE A 115 -3.69 5.75 -7.76
CA ILE A 115 -4.27 6.98 -7.23
C ILE A 115 -3.80 8.14 -8.10
N SER A 116 -4.63 9.14 -8.28
CA SER A 116 -4.28 10.29 -9.11
C SER A 116 -3.14 11.07 -8.47
N LYS A 117 -2.46 11.85 -9.27
CA LYS A 117 -1.36 12.67 -8.76
C LYS A 117 -1.85 13.65 -7.72
N GLU A 118 -2.98 14.27 -8.00
CA GLU A 118 -3.53 15.26 -7.09
C GLU A 118 -3.84 14.66 -5.73
N ASP A 119 -4.52 13.52 -5.75
CA ASP A 119 -4.86 12.87 -4.49
C ASP A 119 -3.62 12.37 -3.79
N PHE A 120 -2.66 11.89 -4.55
CA PHE A 120 -1.43 11.39 -3.98
C PHE A 120 -0.70 12.51 -3.24
N GLU A 121 -0.69 13.70 -3.83
CA GLU A 121 -0.03 14.82 -3.19
C GLU A 121 -0.69 15.19 -1.88
N VAL A 122 -2.01 15.11 -1.82
CA VAL A 122 -2.70 15.38 -0.58
C VAL A 122 -2.30 14.36 0.48
N VAL A 123 -2.24 13.09 0.07
CA VAL A 123 -1.85 12.04 0.99
C VAL A 123 -0.43 12.27 1.51
N ILE A 124 0.46 12.67 0.63
CA ILE A 124 1.84 12.94 1.04
C ILE A 124 1.90 14.10 2.02
N GLU A 125 1.15 15.17 1.73
CA GLU A 125 1.17 16.32 2.62
C GLU A 125 0.62 15.99 4.00
N LYS A 126 -0.45 15.22 4.04
CA LYS A 126 -1.01 14.83 5.31
C LYS A 126 -0.04 13.92 6.08
N SER A 127 0.67 13.08 5.34
CA SER A 127 1.65 12.21 5.98
C SER A 127 2.80 13.02 6.57
N LYS A 128 3.23 14.04 5.85
CA LYS A 128 4.29 14.89 6.36
C LYS A 128 3.87 15.59 7.65
N GLY A 129 2.60 15.92 7.72
CA GLY A 129 2.10 16.58 8.91
C GLY A 129 2.24 15.75 10.17
N LEU A 130 2.33 14.43 10.02
CA LEU A 130 2.50 13.57 11.20
C LEU A 130 3.84 13.79 11.88
N PHE A 131 4.80 14.30 11.15
CA PHE A 131 6.15 14.46 11.69
C PHE A 131 6.48 15.90 12.04
N SER A 132 5.50 16.79 11.95
CA SER A 132 5.74 18.18 12.29
C SER A 132 5.52 18.37 13.77
N PRO A 133 6.54 18.77 14.51
CA PRO A 133 6.34 18.98 15.94
C PRO A 133 5.52 20.24 16.16
N THR A 134 4.78 20.29 17.22
CA THR A 134 3.95 21.44 17.53
C THR A 134 4.58 22.36 18.56
#